data_504ad1a2b01f9f3bcf453640e6dfb2ea
#
_entry.id   504ad1a2b01f9f3bcf453640e6dfb2ea
#
_cell.length_a   1.000
_cell.length_b   1.000
_cell.length_c   1.000
_cell.angle_alpha   90.00
_cell.angle_beta   90.00
_cell.angle_gamma   90.00
#
_symmetry.space_group_name_H-M   'P 1'
#
loop_
_entity.id
_entity.type
_entity.pdbx_description
1 polymer ?
#
loop_
_entity_poly.entity_id
_entity_poly.type
_entity_poly.pdbx_seq_one_letter_code
_entity_poly.pdbx_strand_id
1 'polypeptide(L)'
;MKKIFLLGLFSCLTCLAYADIVQIIEARGWLESAYVKFSLLEDAKTYNVYVKGGQYADYTKIDNQLVRNYGTYGRADAVGLQAGTYTMKVVPVSAAGTELTAQENRTADLDVRHYSREGFAFINGCPAPGAYNSDGTLKAGAKVFYVTKSTAKTITTTVKTGSKNTNITTCTGIQTIIDAYQKGYDTTPMVFRFLGLITKDDLDKISSSAEGLQVKGKKADSELNITFEGIGDDATLHGFGFLVRNARSVEFRNFAIMRCMDDGISIDTDNSNIWIHHTDQFYGKHGSGDHAKGDGSIDVKDDSKYVTISYNRFWDTGKSDMFGMKSESGPNYISYDHNWFDHSDSRHPRVRTMSVHVWNNYFDNCAKYGVGATSGASVFVEGNYFLKTKKPILSSMQGTDAQGSGTFSDEDGGMIKSYGNYFDKSIANFKYYTQAGPASTGYDAYETATRDEKVPETEVTRQGGTPYNNFDTDASLMYTYTAVAAADVPALVMGYYGAGRMNHGDFTYTFTDNVGNDNTDSAYDTTLGSMLDNYQPTLVGFFGDDTTGISDIRWMTDDGKGKLDDGRGEVYDLQGRKVVTPARGLNIMKGKKVRR
;
A
#
# COMPACT_ATOMS: atom_id res chain seq x y z
N MET A 1 -49.39 -19.97 77.95
CA MET A 1 -49.35 -19.23 76.71
C MET A 1 -47.96 -18.61 76.57
N LYS A 2 -47.06 -19.23 75.80
CA LYS A 2 -45.72 -18.73 75.55
C LYS A 2 -45.73 -18.14 74.13
N LYS A 3 -45.48 -16.84 73.98
CA LYS A 3 -45.31 -16.14 72.69
C LYS A 3 -43.87 -16.37 72.25
N ILE A 4 -43.69 -17.00 71.11
CA ILE A 4 -42.43 -17.13 70.42
C ILE A 4 -42.32 -15.91 69.45
N PHE A 5 -41.28 -15.06 69.63
CA PHE A 5 -40.89 -14.02 68.74
C PHE A 5 -39.94 -14.62 67.68
N LEU A 6 -40.37 -14.61 66.42
CA LEU A 6 -39.55 -15.01 65.29
C LEU A 6 -38.81 -13.75 64.77
N LEU A 7 -37.50 -13.70 65.00
CA LEU A 7 -36.65 -12.65 64.45
C LEU A 7 -36.27 -13.03 63.01
N GLY A 8 -36.86 -12.36 62.04
CA GLY A 8 -36.48 -12.49 60.60
C GLY A 8 -35.14 -11.80 60.32
N LEU A 9 -34.13 -12.59 60.00
CA LEU A 9 -32.83 -12.10 59.52
C LEU A 9 -32.98 -11.74 58.05
N PHE A 10 -33.06 -10.45 57.74
CA PHE A 10 -32.96 -9.96 56.36
C PHE A 10 -31.47 -10.00 55.94
N SER A 11 -31.09 -11.04 55.23
CA SER A 11 -29.80 -11.10 54.53
C SER A 11 -29.86 -10.19 53.33
N CYS A 12 -29.26 -9.00 53.44
CA CYS A 12 -29.03 -8.11 52.30
C CYS A 12 -27.91 -8.72 51.48
N LEU A 13 -28.24 -9.50 50.43
CA LEU A 13 -27.30 -9.86 49.39
C LEU A 13 -27.00 -8.57 48.62
N THR A 14 -25.90 -7.90 48.95
CA THR A 14 -25.29 -6.94 48.05
C THR A 14 -24.77 -7.70 46.84
N CYS A 15 -25.52 -7.73 45.73
CA CYS A 15 -24.96 -8.06 44.43
C CYS A 15 -23.88 -7.01 44.14
N LEU A 16 -22.64 -7.37 44.35
CA LEU A 16 -21.52 -6.67 43.75
C LEU A 16 -21.68 -6.87 42.25
N ALA A 17 -22.29 -5.89 41.55
CA ALA A 17 -22.21 -5.84 40.13
C ALA A 17 -20.72 -5.62 39.79
N TYR A 18 -20.05 -6.68 39.35
CA TYR A 18 -18.75 -6.54 38.73
C TYR A 18 -18.98 -5.75 37.43
N ALA A 19 -18.36 -4.60 37.33
CA ALA A 19 -18.37 -3.86 36.08
C ALA A 19 -17.75 -4.73 34.96
N ASP A 20 -18.43 -4.82 33.84
CA ASP A 20 -17.93 -5.58 32.70
C ASP A 20 -16.57 -5.01 32.24
N ILE A 21 -15.59 -5.91 32.07
CA ILE A 21 -14.25 -5.56 31.57
C ILE A 21 -14.25 -5.73 30.05
N VAL A 22 -13.61 -4.80 29.33
CA VAL A 22 -13.38 -4.94 27.88
C VAL A 22 -12.77 -6.30 27.58
N GLN A 23 -13.39 -7.05 26.68
CA GLN A 23 -12.83 -8.32 26.20
C GLN A 23 -11.96 -8.05 24.96
N ILE A 24 -10.73 -8.56 24.97
CA ILE A 24 -9.88 -8.60 23.78
C ILE A 24 -10.35 -9.77 22.91
N ILE A 25 -10.93 -9.45 21.74
CA ILE A 25 -11.49 -10.43 20.80
C ILE A 25 -10.37 -11.01 19.94
N GLU A 26 -9.52 -10.14 19.42
CA GLU A 26 -8.39 -10.48 18.58
C GLU A 26 -7.33 -9.39 18.70
N ALA A 27 -6.06 -9.75 18.73
CA ALA A 27 -4.97 -8.79 18.66
C ALA A 27 -3.75 -9.44 18.00
N ARG A 28 -3.10 -8.72 17.07
CA ARG A 28 -1.92 -9.23 16.38
C ARG A 28 -0.95 -8.08 16.03
N GLY A 29 0.34 -8.38 16.04
CA GLY A 29 1.34 -7.56 15.37
C GLY A 29 1.36 -7.84 13.88
N TRP A 30 1.70 -6.84 13.08
CA TRP A 30 1.88 -6.95 11.65
C TRP A 30 3.14 -6.21 11.22
N LEU A 31 3.21 -5.77 9.99
CA LEU A 31 4.34 -5.01 9.45
C LEU A 31 4.23 -3.55 9.91
N GLU A 32 5.20 -3.11 10.71
CA GLU A 32 5.29 -1.74 11.28
C GLU A 32 4.00 -1.24 11.94
N SER A 33 3.17 -2.19 12.39
CA SER A 33 1.87 -1.92 13.00
C SER A 33 1.41 -3.06 13.91
N ALA A 34 0.43 -2.76 14.77
CA ALA A 34 -0.28 -3.74 15.57
C ALA A 34 -1.74 -3.33 15.71
N TYR A 35 -2.65 -4.28 15.84
CA TYR A 35 -4.06 -3.98 16.06
C TYR A 35 -4.66 -4.78 17.20
N VAL A 36 -5.78 -4.25 17.72
CA VAL A 36 -6.63 -4.91 18.69
C VAL A 36 -8.11 -4.75 18.31
N LYS A 37 -8.86 -5.86 18.31
CA LYS A 37 -10.33 -5.89 18.26
C LYS A 37 -10.85 -6.16 19.67
N PHE A 38 -11.87 -5.42 20.09
CA PHE A 38 -12.36 -5.46 21.47
C PHE A 38 -13.88 -5.32 21.56
N SER A 39 -14.46 -5.85 22.66
CA SER A 39 -15.89 -5.76 22.92
C SER A 39 -16.32 -4.32 23.23
N LEU A 40 -17.53 -3.97 22.81
CA LEU A 40 -18.17 -2.71 23.19
C LEU A 40 -18.86 -2.87 24.55
N LEU A 41 -18.75 -1.86 25.42
CA LEU A 41 -19.41 -1.80 26.73
C LEU A 41 -20.54 -0.77 26.70
N GLU A 42 -21.63 -1.07 27.39
CA GLU A 42 -22.83 -0.22 27.43
C GLU A 42 -22.54 1.16 28.05
N ASP A 43 -21.69 1.20 29.08
CA ASP A 43 -21.31 2.43 29.78
C ASP A 43 -20.28 3.28 29.03
N ALA A 44 -19.70 2.76 27.93
CA ALA A 44 -18.68 3.43 27.19
C ALA A 44 -19.24 4.25 26.03
N LYS A 45 -18.88 5.54 25.95
CA LYS A 45 -19.17 6.40 24.82
C LYS A 45 -18.09 6.27 23.72
N THR A 46 -16.84 6.09 24.14
CA THR A 46 -15.67 5.95 23.27
C THR A 46 -14.58 5.15 23.99
N TYR A 47 -13.46 4.94 23.34
CA TYR A 47 -12.32 4.19 23.89
C TYR A 47 -11.02 4.94 23.66
N ASN A 48 -10.16 4.98 24.69
CA ASN A 48 -8.77 5.36 24.55
C ASN A 48 -7.93 4.08 24.42
N VAL A 49 -7.06 4.04 23.43
CA VAL A 49 -6.14 2.91 23.23
C VAL A 49 -4.70 3.39 23.34
N TYR A 50 -3.91 2.60 24.03
CA TYR A 50 -2.51 2.88 24.32
C TYR A 50 -1.65 1.74 23.80
N VAL A 51 -0.44 2.07 23.37
CA VAL A 51 0.58 1.11 22.95
C VAL A 51 1.82 1.27 23.82
N LYS A 52 2.47 0.16 24.16
CA LYS A 52 3.74 0.12 24.90
C LYS A 52 4.64 -0.95 24.27
N GLY A 53 5.94 -0.72 24.25
CA GLY A 53 6.95 -1.60 23.67
C GLY A 53 7.72 -0.90 22.55
N GLY A 54 8.78 -1.51 22.03
CA GLY A 54 9.62 -0.92 21.01
C GLY A 54 10.05 0.51 21.35
N GLN A 55 9.68 1.49 20.52
CA GLN A 55 9.99 2.91 20.74
C GLN A 55 9.23 3.55 21.92
N TYR A 56 8.25 2.89 22.53
CA TYR A 56 7.43 3.42 23.61
C TYR A 56 7.75 2.78 24.95
N ALA A 57 8.56 3.43 25.79
CA ALA A 57 8.91 2.93 27.13
C ALA A 57 7.67 2.77 28.04
N ASP A 58 6.67 3.66 27.88
CA ASP A 58 5.42 3.67 28.63
C ASP A 58 4.20 3.63 27.71
N TYR A 59 3.01 3.31 28.28
CA TYR A 59 1.77 3.32 27.54
C TYR A 59 1.49 4.70 26.95
N THR A 60 1.69 4.81 25.63
CA THR A 60 1.47 6.01 24.84
C THR A 60 0.13 5.89 24.13
N LYS A 61 -0.74 6.89 24.32
CA LYS A 61 -2.04 6.92 23.65
C LYS A 61 -1.87 7.07 22.15
N ILE A 62 -2.52 6.21 21.37
CA ILE A 62 -2.64 6.36 19.92
C ILE A 62 -3.68 7.44 19.58
N ASP A 63 -3.68 7.90 18.33
CA ASP A 63 -4.67 8.86 17.86
C ASP A 63 -6.08 8.26 17.90
N ASN A 64 -7.05 9.03 18.36
CA ASN A 64 -8.44 8.58 18.47
C ASN A 64 -9.05 8.22 17.10
N GLN A 65 -8.58 8.80 16.00
CA GLN A 65 -9.03 8.46 14.65
C GLN A 65 -8.61 7.06 14.21
N LEU A 66 -7.65 6.46 14.90
CA LEU A 66 -7.27 5.05 14.72
C LEU A 66 -8.15 4.09 15.54
N VAL A 67 -9.07 4.60 16.36
CA VAL A 67 -10.00 3.80 17.17
C VAL A 67 -11.39 3.86 16.52
N ARG A 68 -11.82 2.75 15.95
CA ARG A 68 -12.95 2.68 15.02
C ARG A 68 -14.02 1.73 15.49
N ASN A 69 -15.28 2.00 15.05
CA ASN A 69 -16.46 1.22 15.37
C ASN A 69 -16.85 0.31 14.18
N TYR A 70 -16.94 -0.98 14.44
CA TYR A 70 -17.36 -2.02 13.48
C TYR A 70 -18.74 -2.61 13.82
N GLY A 71 -19.56 -1.88 14.58
CA GLY A 71 -20.92 -2.26 14.95
C GLY A 71 -20.96 -3.21 16.14
N THR A 72 -20.43 -4.41 16.03
CA THR A 72 -20.40 -5.42 17.11
C THR A 72 -19.10 -5.41 17.92
N TYR A 73 -18.06 -4.74 17.45
CA TYR A 73 -16.76 -4.62 18.12
C TYR A 73 -16.10 -3.29 17.79
N GLY A 74 -15.16 -2.89 18.62
CA GLY A 74 -14.23 -1.80 18.32
C GLY A 74 -12.90 -2.35 17.82
N ARG A 75 -12.21 -1.58 16.95
CA ARG A 75 -10.85 -1.89 16.50
C ARG A 75 -9.97 -0.67 16.62
N ALA A 76 -8.72 -0.90 17.02
CA ALA A 76 -7.69 0.12 17.04
C ALA A 76 -6.41 -0.41 16.40
N ASP A 77 -5.78 0.42 15.57
CA ASP A 77 -4.52 0.10 14.90
C ASP A 77 -3.44 1.11 15.33
N ALA A 78 -2.36 0.62 15.93
CA ALA A 78 -1.15 1.37 16.16
C ALA A 78 -0.24 1.22 14.93
N VAL A 79 0.16 2.32 14.30
CA VAL A 79 0.93 2.34 13.04
C VAL A 79 2.17 3.22 13.17
N GLY A 80 3.18 2.98 12.34
CA GLY A 80 4.47 3.65 12.44
C GLY A 80 5.31 3.11 13.61
N LEU A 81 5.27 1.80 13.80
CA LEU A 81 6.00 1.09 14.84
C LEU A 81 7.33 0.54 14.32
N GLN A 82 8.37 0.62 15.13
CA GLN A 82 9.59 -0.15 14.92
C GLN A 82 9.31 -1.66 15.08
N ALA A 83 10.12 -2.51 14.47
CA ALA A 83 10.04 -3.94 14.77
C ALA A 83 10.35 -4.19 16.25
N GLY A 84 9.61 -5.12 16.85
CA GLY A 84 9.74 -5.47 18.26
C GLY A 84 8.45 -5.98 18.87
N THR A 85 8.48 -6.17 20.18
CA THR A 85 7.34 -6.67 20.94
C THR A 85 6.56 -5.52 21.55
N TYR A 86 5.23 -5.57 21.41
CA TYR A 86 4.32 -4.54 21.91
C TYR A 86 3.15 -5.15 22.69
N THR A 87 2.54 -4.32 23.53
CA THR A 87 1.22 -4.58 24.12
C THR A 87 0.30 -3.39 23.86
N MET A 88 -0.97 -3.63 23.65
CA MET A 88 -1.99 -2.59 23.53
C MET A 88 -2.94 -2.65 24.71
N LYS A 89 -3.32 -1.49 25.23
CA LYS A 89 -4.27 -1.34 26.34
C LYS A 89 -5.49 -0.57 25.87
N VAL A 90 -6.68 -1.13 26.08
CA VAL A 90 -7.97 -0.51 25.75
C VAL A 90 -8.64 -0.03 27.02
N VAL A 91 -8.98 1.24 27.08
CA VAL A 91 -9.65 1.87 28.23
C VAL A 91 -10.96 2.49 27.75
N PRO A 92 -12.12 2.01 28.23
CA PRO A 92 -13.41 2.63 27.93
C PRO A 92 -13.49 4.03 28.50
N VAL A 93 -14.22 4.91 27.82
CA VAL A 93 -14.43 6.30 28.23
C VAL A 93 -15.92 6.57 28.33
N SER A 94 -16.38 7.04 29.49
CA SER A 94 -17.78 7.36 29.76
C SER A 94 -18.29 8.55 28.91
N ALA A 95 -19.59 8.76 28.89
CA ALA A 95 -20.20 9.95 28.28
C ALA A 95 -19.72 11.28 28.87
N ALA A 96 -19.22 11.27 30.11
CA ALA A 96 -18.62 12.45 30.76
C ALA A 96 -17.15 12.69 30.35
N GLY A 97 -16.57 11.84 29.48
CA GLY A 97 -15.17 11.93 29.07
C GLY A 97 -14.16 11.38 30.07
N THR A 98 -14.62 10.60 31.06
CA THR A 98 -13.77 10.00 32.11
C THR A 98 -13.39 8.57 31.72
N GLU A 99 -12.12 8.22 31.82
CA GLU A 99 -11.64 6.86 31.64
C GLU A 99 -12.16 5.93 32.74
N LEU A 100 -12.75 4.81 32.34
CA LEU A 100 -13.26 3.76 33.22
C LEU A 100 -12.14 2.71 33.42
N THR A 101 -11.11 3.08 34.17
CA THR A 101 -9.88 2.28 34.31
C THR A 101 -10.11 0.92 35.01
N ALA A 102 -11.20 0.77 35.77
CA ALA A 102 -11.59 -0.51 36.35
C ALA A 102 -12.09 -1.53 35.29
N GLN A 103 -12.42 -1.05 34.09
CA GLN A 103 -12.94 -1.84 32.97
C GLN A 103 -11.90 -2.00 31.83
N GLU A 104 -10.67 -1.50 32.02
CA GLU A 104 -9.61 -1.63 31.01
C GLU A 104 -9.17 -3.08 30.83
N ASN A 105 -8.66 -3.38 29.63
CA ASN A 105 -7.97 -4.64 29.38
C ASN A 105 -6.75 -4.43 28.46
N ARG A 106 -5.89 -5.46 28.40
CA ARG A 106 -4.60 -5.43 27.67
C ARG A 106 -4.46 -6.67 26.82
N THR A 107 -3.76 -6.52 25.70
CA THR A 107 -3.38 -7.66 24.87
C THR A 107 -2.24 -8.46 25.51
N ALA A 108 -2.06 -9.69 25.08
CA ALA A 108 -0.78 -10.38 25.16
C ALA A 108 0.27 -9.64 24.30
N ASP A 109 1.50 -10.14 24.31
CA ASP A 109 2.61 -9.63 23.48
C ASP A 109 2.29 -9.77 22.00
N LEU A 110 2.57 -8.72 21.24
CA LEU A 110 2.33 -8.59 19.81
C LEU A 110 3.69 -8.44 19.11
N ASP A 111 4.00 -9.35 18.17
CA ASP A 111 5.23 -9.33 17.37
C ASP A 111 5.05 -8.42 16.14
N VAL A 112 5.73 -7.29 16.13
CA VAL A 112 5.76 -6.34 15.00
C VAL A 112 7.03 -6.53 14.21
N ARG A 113 6.93 -6.64 12.88
CA ARG A 113 8.05 -6.83 11.95
C ARG A 113 8.22 -5.63 11.03
N HIS A 114 9.39 -5.51 10.42
CA HIS A 114 9.61 -4.54 9.35
C HIS A 114 8.96 -5.00 8.05
N TYR A 115 8.56 -4.02 7.22
CA TYR A 115 8.42 -4.27 5.79
C TYR A 115 9.77 -4.64 5.18
N SER A 116 9.78 -5.54 4.19
CA SER A 116 10.98 -5.79 3.38
C SER A 116 11.26 -4.54 2.54
N ARG A 117 12.46 -4.01 2.69
CA ARG A 117 12.97 -2.87 1.91
C ARG A 117 14.05 -3.34 0.93
N GLU A 118 13.73 -4.40 0.21
CA GLU A 118 14.58 -4.98 -0.83
C GLU A 118 14.07 -4.53 -2.20
N GLY A 119 14.90 -3.87 -2.98
CA GLY A 119 14.49 -3.41 -4.29
C GLY A 119 15.15 -2.11 -4.74
N PHE A 120 14.92 -1.75 -5.99
CA PHE A 120 15.51 -0.56 -6.60
C PHE A 120 15.00 0.76 -6.00
N ALA A 121 13.81 0.79 -5.40
CA ALA A 121 13.30 2.01 -4.77
C ALA A 121 14.15 2.48 -3.58
N PHE A 122 14.99 1.61 -2.99
CA PHE A 122 15.76 1.89 -1.77
C PHE A 122 17.23 2.25 -2.03
N ILE A 123 17.65 2.30 -3.27
CA ILE A 123 18.98 2.73 -3.68
C ILE A 123 18.98 4.19 -4.17
N ASN A 124 20.07 4.65 -4.76
CA ASN A 124 20.20 6.01 -5.31
C ASN A 124 19.91 7.11 -4.26
N GLY A 125 20.41 6.90 -3.03
CA GLY A 125 20.32 7.89 -1.95
C GLY A 125 18.92 8.08 -1.35
N CYS A 126 18.01 7.09 -1.49
CA CYS A 126 16.68 7.10 -0.91
C CYS A 126 16.38 5.79 -0.16
N PRO A 127 16.96 5.55 1.01
CA PRO A 127 16.81 4.28 1.73
C PRO A 127 15.39 4.02 2.26
N ALA A 128 14.52 5.05 2.27
CA ALA A 128 13.15 4.97 2.73
C ALA A 128 12.28 5.95 1.92
N PRO A 129 11.67 5.50 0.81
CA PRO A 129 10.67 6.28 0.09
C PRO A 129 9.47 6.64 0.98
N GLY A 130 8.81 7.76 0.69
CA GLY A 130 7.64 8.20 1.44
C GLY A 130 7.96 8.97 2.72
N ALA A 131 7.02 8.98 3.65
CA ALA A 131 7.07 9.78 4.86
C ALA A 131 7.57 9.02 6.11
N TYR A 132 8.01 7.77 5.93
CA TYR A 132 8.54 6.94 7.00
C TYR A 132 10.05 6.77 6.90
N ASN A 133 10.70 6.55 8.03
CA ASN A 133 12.10 6.14 8.12
C ASN A 133 12.22 4.62 7.82
N SER A 134 13.44 4.15 7.60
CA SER A 134 13.70 2.72 7.36
C SER A 134 13.38 1.82 8.56
N ASP A 135 13.26 2.37 9.75
CA ASP A 135 12.86 1.67 10.97
C ASP A 135 11.34 1.63 11.20
N GLY A 136 10.54 2.12 10.25
CA GLY A 136 9.09 2.15 10.32
C GLY A 136 8.49 3.36 11.02
N THR A 137 9.30 4.21 11.67
CA THR A 137 8.80 5.43 12.33
C THR A 137 8.56 6.57 11.35
N LEU A 138 7.67 7.50 11.69
CA LEU A 138 7.46 8.69 10.87
C LEU A 138 8.72 9.55 10.80
N LYS A 139 9.02 10.11 9.63
CA LYS A 139 10.06 11.12 9.46
C LYS A 139 9.75 12.36 10.32
N ALA A 140 10.79 13.01 10.83
CA ALA A 140 10.64 14.17 11.68
C ALA A 140 9.77 15.26 11.03
N GLY A 141 8.80 15.78 11.79
CA GLY A 141 7.90 16.82 11.33
C GLY A 141 6.82 16.36 10.32
N ALA A 142 6.66 15.07 10.08
CA ALA A 142 5.65 14.56 9.16
C ALA A 142 4.23 15.00 9.58
N LYS A 143 3.46 15.46 8.60
CA LYS A 143 2.02 15.75 8.76
C LYS A 143 1.23 14.48 8.47
N VAL A 144 0.28 14.15 9.34
CA VAL A 144 -0.61 12.99 9.18
C VAL A 144 -2.03 13.47 8.95
N PHE A 145 -2.64 13.00 7.88
CA PHE A 145 -4.03 13.29 7.51
C PHE A 145 -4.85 12.01 7.53
N TYR A 146 -5.96 12.02 8.24
CA TYR A 146 -6.93 10.93 8.23
C TYR A 146 -8.01 11.22 7.19
N VAL A 147 -8.02 10.41 6.13
CA VAL A 147 -8.90 10.57 4.98
C VAL A 147 -10.01 9.54 5.08
N THR A 148 -11.22 10.03 5.29
CA THR A 148 -12.45 9.26 5.32
C THR A 148 -13.40 9.78 4.24
N LYS A 149 -14.52 9.11 4.02
CA LYS A 149 -15.60 9.60 3.17
C LYS A 149 -16.03 11.04 3.52
N SER A 150 -16.05 11.39 4.82
CA SER A 150 -16.47 12.72 5.28
C SER A 150 -15.34 13.75 5.27
N THR A 151 -14.09 13.33 5.38
CA THR A 151 -12.96 14.25 5.55
C THR A 151 -12.17 14.52 4.28
N ALA A 152 -12.25 13.69 3.26
CA ALA A 152 -11.47 13.84 2.02
C ALA A 152 -11.59 15.25 1.38
N LYS A 153 -12.79 15.88 1.45
CA LYS A 153 -13.03 17.26 0.97
C LYS A 153 -12.67 18.35 1.98
N THR A 154 -12.58 18.03 3.26
CA THR A 154 -12.59 19.04 4.34
C THR A 154 -11.28 19.11 5.12
N ILE A 155 -10.40 18.12 5.02
CA ILE A 155 -9.07 18.21 5.63
C ILE A 155 -8.38 19.50 5.19
N THR A 156 -7.82 20.22 6.16
CA THR A 156 -7.24 21.53 5.91
C THR A 156 -5.86 21.64 6.53
N THR A 157 -4.90 22.13 5.77
CA THR A 157 -3.54 22.41 6.27
C THR A 157 -2.97 23.63 5.58
N THR A 158 -1.87 24.13 6.11
CA THR A 158 -1.09 25.17 5.46
C THR A 158 0.08 24.55 4.70
N VAL A 159 0.33 25.04 3.50
CA VAL A 159 1.43 24.62 2.63
C VAL A 159 2.24 25.85 2.23
N LYS A 160 3.57 25.75 2.28
CA LYS A 160 4.45 26.79 1.76
C LYS A 160 4.41 26.75 0.24
N THR A 161 3.97 27.83 -0.40
CA THR A 161 3.72 27.89 -1.86
C THR A 161 4.62 28.88 -2.60
N GLY A 162 5.63 29.44 -1.92
CA GLY A 162 6.59 30.36 -2.51
C GLY A 162 7.89 30.43 -1.74
N SER A 163 8.89 31.12 -2.29
CA SER A 163 10.25 31.19 -1.71
C SER A 163 10.32 31.93 -0.37
N LYS A 164 9.43 32.90 -0.12
CA LYS A 164 9.38 33.62 1.15
C LYS A 164 8.66 32.80 2.22
N ASN A 165 9.10 32.86 3.47
CA ASN A 165 8.45 32.16 4.58
C ASN A 165 7.01 32.64 4.86
N THR A 166 6.65 33.82 4.37
CA THR A 166 5.29 34.37 4.44
C THR A 166 4.35 33.84 3.34
N ASN A 167 4.90 33.15 2.33
CA ASN A 167 4.09 32.59 1.23
C ASN A 167 3.50 31.23 1.66
N ILE A 168 2.55 31.30 2.60
CA ILE A 168 1.83 30.15 3.13
C ILE A 168 0.39 30.23 2.63
N THR A 169 -0.09 29.12 2.07
CA THR A 169 -1.47 28.98 1.57
C THR A 169 -2.21 27.98 2.42
N THR A 170 -3.40 28.32 2.90
CA THR A 170 -4.32 27.35 3.48
C THR A 170 -4.99 26.55 2.37
N CYS A 171 -4.87 25.23 2.42
CA CYS A 171 -5.38 24.29 1.45
C CYS A 171 -6.42 23.39 2.10
N THR A 172 -7.55 23.19 1.44
CA THR A 172 -8.66 22.35 1.92
C THR A 172 -8.99 21.30 0.86
N GLY A 173 -9.07 20.04 1.27
CA GLY A 173 -9.27 18.87 0.43
C GLY A 173 -7.96 18.21 0.00
N ILE A 174 -8.01 16.88 -0.18
CA ILE A 174 -6.82 16.06 -0.42
C ILE A 174 -6.06 16.50 -1.67
N GLN A 175 -6.73 16.63 -2.81
CA GLN A 175 -6.05 16.99 -4.06
C GLN A 175 -5.55 18.43 -4.03
N THR A 176 -6.29 19.35 -3.41
CA THR A 176 -5.85 20.76 -3.26
C THR A 176 -4.57 20.86 -2.42
N ILE A 177 -4.41 20.04 -1.38
CA ILE A 177 -3.19 19.96 -0.58
C ILE A 177 -2.03 19.43 -1.44
N ILE A 178 -2.23 18.33 -2.18
CA ILE A 178 -1.21 17.73 -3.05
C ILE A 178 -0.78 18.72 -4.14
N ASP A 179 -1.72 19.42 -4.79
CA ASP A 179 -1.41 20.43 -5.81
C ASP A 179 -0.58 21.62 -5.27
N ALA A 180 -0.80 22.00 -4.02
CA ALA A 180 0.01 23.03 -3.39
C ALA A 180 1.47 22.58 -3.18
N TYR A 181 1.66 21.31 -2.85
CA TYR A 181 2.99 20.68 -2.73
C TYR A 181 3.74 20.64 -4.07
N GLN A 182 3.05 20.48 -5.18
CA GLN A 182 3.64 20.50 -6.52
C GLN A 182 4.47 21.76 -6.78
N LYS A 183 4.21 22.87 -6.09
CA LYS A 183 5.00 24.09 -6.20
C LYS A 183 6.44 23.95 -5.72
N GLY A 184 6.76 22.89 -4.97
CA GLY A 184 8.12 22.50 -4.56
C GLY A 184 8.79 23.46 -3.58
N TYR A 185 8.02 24.16 -2.76
CA TYR A 185 8.54 25.05 -1.70
C TYR A 185 8.32 24.48 -0.31
N ASP A 186 7.42 23.51 -0.17
CA ASP A 186 7.20 22.73 1.04
C ASP A 186 7.75 21.32 0.82
N THR A 187 8.59 20.85 1.72
CA THR A 187 9.21 19.52 1.69
C THR A 187 8.89 18.72 2.94
N THR A 188 7.93 19.20 3.74
CA THR A 188 7.48 18.50 4.95
C THR A 188 6.91 17.14 4.57
N PRO A 189 7.38 16.01 5.14
CA PRO A 189 6.80 14.71 4.85
C PRO A 189 5.30 14.66 5.17
N MET A 190 4.53 13.93 4.35
CA MET A 190 3.08 13.81 4.53
C MET A 190 2.62 12.36 4.45
N VAL A 191 1.68 11.99 5.33
CA VAL A 191 0.97 10.72 5.28
C VAL A 191 -0.52 10.98 5.13
N PHE A 192 -1.12 10.40 4.09
CA PHE A 192 -2.58 10.32 3.92
C PHE A 192 -3.04 8.93 4.33
N ARG A 193 -3.72 8.82 5.47
CA ARG A 193 -4.25 7.58 6.03
C ARG A 193 -5.69 7.40 5.61
N PHE A 194 -5.93 6.46 4.72
CA PHE A 194 -7.27 6.09 4.26
C PHE A 194 -7.96 5.15 5.25
N LEU A 195 -9.22 5.44 5.58
CA LEU A 195 -10.04 4.65 6.51
C LEU A 195 -11.38 4.33 5.86
N GLY A 196 -11.67 3.04 5.70
CA GLY A 196 -12.87 2.54 5.06
C GLY A 196 -12.94 2.85 3.57
N LEU A 197 -14.14 2.96 3.04
CA LEU A 197 -14.41 3.22 1.63
C LEU A 197 -14.39 4.71 1.32
N ILE A 198 -13.58 5.09 0.33
CA ILE A 198 -13.53 6.44 -0.23
C ILE A 198 -13.81 6.32 -1.72
N THR A 199 -14.81 7.03 -2.21
CA THR A 199 -15.17 7.07 -3.62
C THR A 199 -14.62 8.32 -4.30
N LYS A 200 -14.57 8.31 -5.64
CA LYS A 200 -14.18 9.51 -6.41
C LYS A 200 -15.05 10.72 -6.08
N ASP A 201 -16.33 10.50 -5.71
CA ASP A 201 -17.28 11.57 -5.40
C ASP A 201 -17.03 12.18 -4.01
N ASP A 202 -16.24 11.55 -3.17
CA ASP A 202 -15.82 12.05 -1.86
C ASP A 202 -14.60 12.98 -1.94
N LEU A 203 -13.89 13.02 -3.08
CA LEU A 203 -12.72 13.88 -3.29
C LEU A 203 -13.13 15.34 -3.53
N ASP A 204 -12.28 16.27 -3.10
CA ASP A 204 -12.49 17.71 -3.35
C ASP A 204 -12.43 18.05 -4.85
N LYS A 205 -11.56 17.36 -5.59
CA LYS A 205 -11.48 17.41 -7.06
C LYS A 205 -10.67 16.24 -7.61
N ILE A 206 -10.82 16.01 -8.91
CA ILE A 206 -9.99 15.11 -9.71
C ILE A 206 -9.06 16.00 -10.55
N SER A 207 -7.75 15.82 -10.41
CA SER A 207 -6.74 16.56 -11.21
C SER A 207 -6.27 15.79 -12.44
N SER A 208 -6.44 14.47 -12.48
CA SER A 208 -6.35 13.66 -13.68
C SER A 208 -7.71 13.11 -14.02
N SER A 209 -8.22 13.36 -15.22
CA SER A 209 -9.52 12.85 -15.67
C SER A 209 -9.47 11.35 -15.98
N ALA A 210 -8.28 10.81 -16.22
CA ALA A 210 -8.08 9.38 -16.47
C ALA A 210 -7.91 8.63 -15.15
N GLU A 211 -6.82 8.85 -14.40
CA GLU A 211 -6.50 8.03 -13.23
C GLU A 211 -7.19 8.51 -11.95
N GLY A 212 -7.25 9.82 -11.69
CA GLY A 212 -7.86 10.38 -10.48
C GLY A 212 -6.98 11.38 -9.75
N LEU A 213 -6.41 11.01 -8.60
CA LEU A 213 -5.49 11.88 -7.86
C LEU A 213 -4.15 12.04 -8.60
N GLN A 214 -3.70 13.28 -8.74
CA GLN A 214 -2.41 13.57 -9.36
C GLN A 214 -1.37 13.98 -8.31
N VAL A 215 -0.31 13.17 -8.18
CA VAL A 215 0.86 13.42 -7.34
C VAL A 215 2.00 13.90 -8.23
N LYS A 216 2.31 15.19 -8.20
CA LYS A 216 3.26 15.78 -9.15
C LYS A 216 4.34 16.59 -8.47
N GLY A 217 5.58 16.37 -8.89
CA GLY A 217 6.71 17.22 -8.56
C GLY A 217 6.78 18.46 -9.46
N LYS A 218 7.54 19.46 -9.04
CA LYS A 218 7.76 20.70 -9.82
C LYS A 218 8.59 20.45 -11.08
N LYS A 219 9.50 19.50 -11.04
CA LYS A 219 10.42 19.08 -12.09
C LYS A 219 10.79 17.61 -11.87
N ALA A 220 11.45 17.00 -12.84
CA ALA A 220 11.98 15.64 -12.70
C ALA A 220 12.66 15.43 -11.34
N ASP A 221 12.44 14.27 -10.72
CA ASP A 221 13.02 13.85 -9.45
C ASP A 221 12.75 14.83 -8.27
N SER A 222 11.62 15.54 -8.24
CA SER A 222 11.25 16.38 -7.10
C SER A 222 10.95 15.54 -5.88
N GLU A 223 11.71 15.69 -4.81
CA GLU A 223 11.50 14.98 -3.56
C GLU A 223 10.22 15.45 -2.87
N LEU A 224 9.28 14.53 -2.65
CA LEU A 224 7.98 14.81 -2.03
C LEU A 224 7.84 14.22 -0.63
N ASN A 225 8.40 13.05 -0.37
CA ASN A 225 8.25 12.34 0.91
C ASN A 225 6.78 12.12 1.31
N ILE A 226 5.97 11.62 0.38
CA ILE A 226 4.54 11.38 0.60
C ILE A 226 4.27 9.88 0.70
N THR A 227 3.50 9.47 1.72
CA THR A 227 2.95 8.12 1.85
C THR A 227 1.43 8.15 1.79
N PHE A 228 0.84 7.31 0.95
CA PHE A 228 -0.56 6.95 0.94
C PHE A 228 -0.72 5.59 1.61
N GLU A 229 -1.46 5.55 2.71
CA GLU A 229 -1.54 4.38 3.60
C GLU A 229 -2.99 4.04 3.95
N GLY A 230 -3.38 2.79 3.74
CA GLY A 230 -4.65 2.28 4.26
C GLY A 230 -4.52 1.80 5.71
N ILE A 231 -5.52 2.05 6.52
CA ILE A 231 -5.56 1.62 7.91
C ILE A 231 -6.52 0.45 8.09
N GLY A 232 -6.02 -0.64 8.65
CA GLY A 232 -6.79 -1.87 8.83
C GLY A 232 -6.81 -2.74 7.55
N ASP A 233 -7.86 -3.53 7.43
CA ASP A 233 -8.05 -4.49 6.33
C ASP A 233 -9.16 -4.09 5.34
N ASP A 234 -9.80 -2.94 5.52
CA ASP A 234 -10.96 -2.48 4.75
C ASP A 234 -10.76 -1.13 4.03
N ALA A 235 -9.57 -0.53 4.12
CA ALA A 235 -9.29 0.71 3.40
C ALA A 235 -9.36 0.50 1.88
N THR A 236 -10.30 1.17 1.21
CA THR A 236 -10.60 0.95 -0.22
C THR A 236 -10.86 2.26 -0.94
N LEU A 237 -10.21 2.42 -2.09
CA LEU A 237 -10.40 3.51 -3.04
C LEU A 237 -11.25 3.01 -4.20
N HIS A 238 -12.38 3.65 -4.47
CA HIS A 238 -13.33 3.19 -5.47
C HIS A 238 -13.62 4.26 -6.52
N GLY A 239 -13.40 3.91 -7.78
CA GLY A 239 -13.66 4.78 -8.92
C GLY A 239 -12.54 5.79 -9.21
N PHE A 240 -11.39 5.67 -8.58
CA PHE A 240 -10.21 6.47 -8.85
C PHE A 240 -8.92 5.75 -8.45
N GLY A 241 -7.82 6.18 -9.01
CA GLY A 241 -6.47 5.76 -8.70
C GLY A 241 -5.52 6.95 -8.60
N PHE A 242 -4.27 6.78 -9.05
CA PHE A 242 -3.22 7.79 -8.93
C PHE A 242 -2.43 7.95 -10.23
N LEU A 243 -2.14 9.20 -10.58
CA LEU A 243 -1.13 9.58 -11.57
C LEU A 243 0.05 10.25 -10.87
N VAL A 244 1.24 9.69 -11.00
CA VAL A 244 2.47 10.21 -10.39
C VAL A 244 3.42 10.72 -11.47
N ARG A 245 3.87 11.98 -11.36
CA ARG A 245 4.77 12.61 -12.32
C ARG A 245 5.87 13.45 -11.68
N ASN A 246 7.07 13.38 -12.22
CA ASN A 246 8.21 14.20 -11.80
C ASN A 246 8.51 14.09 -10.29
N ALA A 247 8.14 13.00 -9.65
CA ALA A 247 8.17 12.84 -8.20
C ALA A 247 9.27 11.87 -7.77
N ARG A 248 9.84 12.14 -6.61
CA ARG A 248 10.75 11.24 -5.92
C ARG A 248 10.26 11.01 -4.50
N SER A 249 10.50 9.80 -3.97
CA SER A 249 10.17 9.43 -2.58
C SER A 249 8.66 9.46 -2.33
N VAL A 250 7.93 8.55 -3.02
CA VAL A 250 6.49 8.33 -2.80
C VAL A 250 6.25 6.85 -2.50
N GLU A 251 5.39 6.58 -1.53
CA GLU A 251 5.02 5.25 -1.08
C GLU A 251 3.51 5.06 -1.11
N PHE A 252 3.06 3.89 -1.57
CA PHE A 252 1.66 3.46 -1.58
C PHE A 252 1.55 2.11 -0.89
N ARG A 253 0.71 1.98 0.17
CA ARG A 253 0.63 0.74 0.95
C ARG A 253 -0.73 0.47 1.59
N ASN A 254 -1.06 -0.80 1.73
CA ASN A 254 -2.14 -1.35 2.56
C ASN A 254 -3.54 -0.82 2.23
N PHE A 255 -3.89 -0.67 0.97
CA PHE A 255 -5.26 -0.34 0.54
C PHE A 255 -5.66 -1.08 -0.74
N ALA A 256 -6.97 -1.11 -1.03
CA ALA A 256 -7.49 -1.63 -2.28
C ALA A 256 -7.78 -0.50 -3.28
N ILE A 257 -7.63 -0.80 -4.58
CA ILE A 257 -8.16 0.01 -5.68
C ILE A 257 -9.21 -0.82 -6.43
N MET A 258 -10.42 -0.28 -6.52
CA MET A 258 -11.55 -0.88 -7.24
C MET A 258 -12.11 0.13 -8.23
N ARG A 259 -12.40 -0.33 -9.46
CA ARG A 259 -13.11 0.50 -10.45
C ARG A 259 -12.40 1.81 -10.80
N CYS A 260 -11.06 1.86 -10.75
CA CYS A 260 -10.30 3.00 -11.25
C CYS A 260 -10.73 3.36 -12.69
N MET A 261 -10.67 4.63 -13.05
CA MET A 261 -11.19 5.12 -14.33
C MET A 261 -10.31 4.73 -15.51
N ASP A 262 -9.02 4.57 -15.29
CA ASP A 262 -7.98 4.16 -16.23
C ASP A 262 -7.01 3.26 -15.45
N ASP A 263 -5.70 3.56 -15.40
CA ASP A 263 -4.75 2.82 -14.55
C ASP A 263 -5.07 2.98 -13.06
N GLY A 264 -4.78 1.95 -12.27
CA GLY A 264 -4.87 2.01 -10.81
C GLY A 264 -3.82 2.94 -10.21
N ILE A 265 -2.53 2.70 -10.52
CA ILE A 265 -1.41 3.58 -10.16
C ILE A 265 -0.52 3.74 -11.38
N SER A 266 -0.52 4.90 -12.00
CA SER A 266 0.31 5.24 -13.16
C SER A 266 1.54 6.04 -12.73
N ILE A 267 2.72 5.43 -12.77
CA ILE A 267 4.00 6.07 -12.50
C ILE A 267 4.54 6.57 -13.84
N ASP A 268 4.20 7.81 -14.20
CA ASP A 268 4.37 8.38 -15.52
C ASP A 268 5.27 9.62 -15.46
N THR A 269 6.24 9.71 -16.33
CA THR A 269 7.16 10.85 -16.52
C THR A 269 8.12 11.14 -15.36
N ASP A 270 9.39 10.79 -15.55
CA ASP A 270 10.55 11.25 -14.76
C ASP A 270 10.42 11.06 -13.23
N ASN A 271 9.86 9.94 -12.79
CA ASN A 271 9.80 9.62 -11.37
C ASN A 271 11.03 8.83 -10.92
N SER A 272 11.31 8.84 -9.61
CA SER A 272 12.29 7.94 -8.99
C SER A 272 11.98 7.58 -7.55
N ASN A 273 12.50 6.43 -7.11
CA ASN A 273 12.35 5.95 -5.74
C ASN A 273 10.87 5.92 -5.29
N ILE A 274 10.07 5.19 -6.08
CA ILE A 274 8.66 4.94 -5.81
C ILE A 274 8.49 3.51 -5.30
N TRP A 275 7.74 3.35 -4.21
CA TRP A 275 7.46 2.05 -3.62
C TRP A 275 5.96 1.81 -3.53
N ILE A 276 5.49 0.70 -4.15
CA ILE A 276 4.08 0.30 -4.15
C ILE A 276 4.01 -1.11 -3.59
N HIS A 277 3.34 -1.27 -2.44
CA HIS A 277 3.34 -2.57 -1.77
C HIS A 277 2.09 -2.82 -0.92
N HIS A 278 1.81 -4.11 -0.71
CA HIS A 278 0.68 -4.57 0.10
C HIS A 278 -0.65 -3.90 -0.31
N THR A 279 -0.88 -3.75 -1.62
CA THR A 279 -2.14 -3.27 -2.16
C THR A 279 -2.92 -4.41 -2.82
N ASP A 280 -4.25 -4.29 -2.83
CA ASP A 280 -5.13 -5.15 -3.62
C ASP A 280 -5.56 -4.39 -4.88
N GLN A 281 -5.25 -4.95 -6.05
CA GLN A 281 -5.62 -4.43 -7.35
C GLN A 281 -6.78 -5.23 -7.92
N PHE A 282 -7.94 -4.60 -8.07
CA PHE A 282 -9.15 -5.22 -8.61
C PHE A 282 -9.43 -4.71 -10.02
N TYR A 283 -10.54 -5.15 -10.61
CA TYR A 283 -11.01 -4.62 -11.88
C TYR A 283 -11.10 -3.10 -11.86
N GLY A 284 -10.59 -2.48 -12.90
CA GLY A 284 -10.86 -1.10 -13.24
C GLY A 284 -12.29 -0.90 -13.76
N LYS A 285 -12.58 0.28 -14.28
CA LYS A 285 -13.83 0.61 -14.93
C LYS A 285 -14.01 -0.28 -16.16
N HIS A 286 -15.14 -0.97 -16.25
CA HIS A 286 -15.46 -1.83 -17.38
C HIS A 286 -15.33 -1.06 -18.71
N GLY A 287 -14.54 -1.61 -19.63
CA GLY A 287 -14.29 -1.05 -20.97
C GLY A 287 -13.28 0.08 -21.03
N SER A 288 -12.65 0.50 -19.91
CA SER A 288 -11.52 1.43 -20.00
C SER A 288 -10.32 0.75 -20.66
N GLY A 289 -9.50 1.52 -21.38
CA GLY A 289 -8.37 0.97 -22.11
C GLY A 289 -8.72 -0.12 -23.14
N ASP A 290 -9.93 -0.11 -23.68
CA ASP A 290 -10.47 -1.14 -24.58
C ASP A 290 -10.50 -2.55 -23.96
N HIS A 291 -10.70 -2.66 -22.63
CA HIS A 291 -10.63 -3.90 -21.90
C HIS A 291 -11.82 -4.10 -20.96
N ALA A 292 -12.37 -5.32 -20.91
CA ALA A 292 -13.54 -5.62 -20.07
C ALA A 292 -13.23 -5.48 -18.57
N LYS A 293 -12.01 -5.84 -18.14
CA LYS A 293 -11.55 -5.80 -16.74
C LYS A 293 -10.94 -4.45 -16.33
N GLY A 294 -10.96 -3.43 -17.19
CA GLY A 294 -10.30 -2.13 -16.97
C GLY A 294 -8.95 -2.03 -17.68
N ASP A 295 -8.23 -0.91 -17.50
CA ASP A 295 -6.86 -0.74 -18.01
C ASP A 295 -5.80 -1.29 -17.04
N GLY A 296 -4.58 -0.77 -17.03
CA GLY A 296 -3.49 -1.25 -16.20
C GLY A 296 -3.77 -1.12 -14.68
N SER A 297 -3.16 -2.01 -13.90
CA SER A 297 -3.21 -1.89 -12.44
C SER A 297 -2.09 -0.99 -11.92
N ILE A 298 -0.83 -1.32 -12.29
CA ILE A 298 0.33 -0.52 -11.91
C ILE A 298 1.24 -0.39 -13.13
N ASP A 299 1.29 0.79 -13.73
CA ASP A 299 2.10 1.06 -14.90
C ASP A 299 3.31 1.95 -14.57
N VAL A 300 4.46 1.69 -15.22
CA VAL A 300 5.68 2.49 -15.08
C VAL A 300 6.11 2.96 -16.47
N LYS A 301 6.16 4.27 -16.70
CA LYS A 301 6.28 4.89 -18.02
C LYS A 301 7.28 6.05 -18.02
N ASP A 302 7.67 6.47 -19.24
CA ASP A 302 8.33 7.75 -19.54
C ASP A 302 9.51 8.09 -18.60
N ASP A 303 10.58 7.29 -18.67
CA ASP A 303 11.82 7.44 -17.91
C ASP A 303 11.68 7.41 -16.38
N SER A 304 10.54 6.96 -15.86
CA SER A 304 10.43 6.61 -14.44
C SER A 304 11.38 5.46 -14.10
N LYS A 305 12.08 5.55 -12.95
CA LYS A 305 13.18 4.65 -12.57
C LYS A 305 13.25 4.41 -11.08
N TYR A 306 14.02 3.38 -10.68
CA TYR A 306 14.17 3.00 -9.27
C TYR A 306 12.81 2.80 -8.59
N VAL A 307 11.98 1.94 -9.18
CA VAL A 307 10.65 1.60 -8.68
C VAL A 307 10.66 0.19 -8.10
N THR A 308 10.00 -0.01 -6.97
CA THR A 308 9.75 -1.33 -6.37
C THR A 308 8.24 -1.54 -6.25
N ILE A 309 7.76 -2.65 -6.81
CA ILE A 309 6.37 -3.10 -6.74
C ILE A 309 6.38 -4.46 -6.09
N SER A 310 5.97 -4.54 -4.81
CA SER A 310 6.17 -5.74 -4.00
C SER A 310 4.97 -6.08 -3.12
N TYR A 311 4.74 -7.39 -2.90
CA TYR A 311 3.68 -7.86 -2.01
C TYR A 311 2.28 -7.32 -2.36
N ASN A 312 1.98 -7.08 -3.65
CA ASN A 312 0.63 -6.70 -4.09
C ASN A 312 -0.14 -7.93 -4.53
N ARG A 313 -1.46 -7.93 -4.38
CA ARG A 313 -2.34 -8.95 -4.93
C ARG A 313 -3.15 -8.38 -6.08
N PHE A 314 -3.15 -9.09 -7.21
CA PHE A 314 -3.88 -8.73 -8.42
C PHE A 314 -5.03 -9.72 -8.60
N TRP A 315 -6.26 -9.25 -8.49
CA TRP A 315 -7.48 -10.03 -8.48
C TRP A 315 -8.06 -10.11 -9.88
N ASP A 316 -7.76 -11.17 -10.62
CA ASP A 316 -8.28 -11.44 -11.99
C ASP A 316 -8.11 -10.24 -12.94
N THR A 317 -7.07 -9.45 -12.78
CA THR A 317 -6.84 -8.25 -13.60
C THR A 317 -6.53 -8.62 -15.05
N GLY A 318 -6.97 -7.78 -16.01
CA GLY A 318 -6.81 -8.09 -17.43
C GLY A 318 -5.43 -7.73 -17.98
N LYS A 319 -5.05 -6.46 -17.83
CA LYS A 319 -3.75 -5.88 -18.22
C LYS A 319 -3.02 -5.43 -16.98
N SER A 320 -2.44 -6.37 -16.20
CA SER A 320 -1.96 -6.03 -14.86
C SER A 320 -0.96 -4.87 -14.86
N ASP A 321 0.23 -5.04 -15.47
CA ASP A 321 1.28 -4.02 -15.34
C ASP A 321 2.10 -3.88 -16.62
N MET A 322 2.29 -2.63 -17.05
CA MET A 322 3.11 -2.29 -18.21
C MET A 322 4.29 -1.43 -17.78
N PHE A 323 5.50 -1.88 -18.13
CA PHE A 323 6.73 -1.15 -17.88
C PHE A 323 7.37 -0.74 -19.18
N GLY A 324 7.28 0.56 -19.50
CA GLY A 324 7.79 1.18 -20.71
C GLY A 324 6.77 1.39 -21.81
N MET A 325 6.90 2.56 -22.49
CA MET A 325 6.11 2.98 -23.65
C MET A 325 6.91 3.00 -24.96
N LYS A 326 8.18 2.56 -24.97
CA LYS A 326 9.23 2.69 -26.01
C LYS A 326 9.87 4.08 -26.10
N SER A 327 9.45 5.02 -25.28
CA SER A 327 10.02 6.38 -25.22
C SER A 327 11.16 6.50 -24.22
N GLU A 328 11.33 5.49 -23.36
CA GLU A 328 12.31 5.51 -22.29
C GLU A 328 13.73 5.45 -22.84
N SER A 329 14.63 6.21 -22.21
CA SER A 329 16.06 6.16 -22.49
C SER A 329 16.76 4.95 -21.89
N GLY A 330 16.06 4.20 -20.98
CA GLY A 330 16.59 3.03 -20.28
C GLY A 330 17.81 3.35 -19.42
N PRO A 331 18.27 2.38 -18.61
CA PRO A 331 17.69 1.07 -18.28
C PRO A 331 16.60 1.10 -17.19
N ASN A 332 16.28 2.22 -16.56
CA ASN A 332 15.24 2.52 -15.57
C ASN A 332 15.33 1.78 -14.22
N TYR A 333 15.58 0.46 -14.19
CA TYR A 333 15.74 -0.38 -12.99
C TYR A 333 14.49 -0.48 -12.12
N ILE A 334 13.70 -1.51 -12.36
CA ILE A 334 12.48 -1.82 -11.65
C ILE A 334 12.64 -3.16 -10.92
N SER A 335 12.24 -3.27 -9.66
CA SER A 335 12.06 -4.54 -8.95
C SER A 335 10.59 -4.87 -8.78
N TYR A 336 10.26 -6.14 -8.98
CA TYR A 336 8.90 -6.65 -9.03
C TYR A 336 8.87 -7.98 -8.32
N ASP A 337 8.42 -8.00 -7.06
CA ASP A 337 8.66 -9.13 -6.18
C ASP A 337 7.54 -9.44 -5.21
N HIS A 338 7.45 -10.71 -4.83
CA HIS A 338 6.49 -11.22 -3.86
C HIS A 338 5.02 -10.86 -4.15
N ASN A 339 4.71 -10.52 -5.40
CA ASN A 339 3.34 -10.24 -5.81
C ASN A 339 2.56 -11.54 -6.05
N TRP A 340 1.27 -11.50 -5.82
CA TRP A 340 0.34 -12.58 -6.12
C TRP A 340 -0.56 -12.20 -7.29
N PHE A 341 -0.37 -12.88 -8.42
CA PHE A 341 -1.22 -12.75 -9.59
C PHE A 341 -2.28 -13.83 -9.53
N ASP A 342 -3.43 -13.48 -8.98
CA ASP A 342 -4.52 -14.37 -8.64
C ASP A 342 -5.53 -14.40 -9.81
N HIS A 343 -5.38 -15.37 -10.70
CA HIS A 343 -6.19 -15.57 -11.92
C HIS A 343 -6.12 -14.46 -12.99
N SER A 344 -5.16 -13.57 -12.91
CA SER A 344 -5.00 -12.46 -13.87
C SER A 344 -4.69 -12.95 -15.29
N ASP A 345 -5.00 -12.11 -16.31
CA ASP A 345 -4.82 -12.51 -17.71
C ASP A 345 -3.37 -12.36 -18.19
N SER A 346 -2.80 -11.15 -18.11
CA SER A 346 -1.53 -10.84 -18.76
C SER A 346 -0.79 -9.63 -18.17
N ARG A 347 0.44 -9.42 -18.65
CA ARG A 347 1.32 -8.31 -18.25
C ARG A 347 1.74 -8.38 -16.78
N HIS A 348 2.52 -9.40 -16.42
CA HIS A 348 3.01 -9.61 -15.05
C HIS A 348 4.55 -9.59 -14.95
N PRO A 349 5.24 -8.55 -15.42
CA PRO A 349 4.81 -7.41 -16.22
C PRO A 349 4.99 -7.61 -17.74
N ARG A 350 4.45 -6.71 -18.58
CA ARG A 350 4.93 -6.49 -19.95
C ARG A 350 6.01 -5.41 -19.94
N VAL A 351 7.24 -5.78 -20.31
CA VAL A 351 8.40 -4.89 -20.25
C VAL A 351 8.82 -4.45 -21.64
N ARG A 352 9.06 -3.15 -21.81
CA ARG A 352 9.69 -2.52 -22.99
C ARG A 352 10.89 -1.71 -22.51
N THR A 353 12.01 -1.76 -23.23
CA THR A 353 13.20 -0.92 -23.02
C THR A 353 13.88 -0.99 -21.64
N MET A 354 13.14 -1.27 -20.60
CA MET A 354 13.58 -1.21 -19.20
C MET A 354 14.34 -2.47 -18.75
N SER A 355 15.13 -2.34 -17.69
CA SER A 355 15.75 -3.44 -16.95
C SER A 355 14.92 -3.75 -15.72
N VAL A 356 14.43 -4.98 -15.62
CA VAL A 356 13.47 -5.39 -14.58
C VAL A 356 13.92 -6.68 -13.89
N HIS A 357 13.97 -6.67 -12.55
CA HIS A 357 14.16 -7.86 -11.74
C HIS A 357 12.82 -8.37 -11.24
N VAL A 358 12.38 -9.53 -11.73
CA VAL A 358 11.12 -10.19 -11.38
C VAL A 358 11.45 -11.41 -10.53
N TRP A 359 11.19 -11.36 -9.21
CA TRP A 359 11.63 -12.42 -8.32
C TRP A 359 10.64 -12.77 -7.21
N ASN A 360 10.60 -14.04 -6.86
CA ASN A 360 9.72 -14.61 -5.82
C ASN A 360 8.24 -14.21 -5.92
N ASN A 361 7.73 -13.98 -7.13
CA ASN A 361 6.30 -13.78 -7.33
C ASN A 361 5.55 -15.11 -7.47
N TYR A 362 4.29 -15.12 -7.08
CA TYR A 362 3.36 -16.21 -7.27
C TYR A 362 2.38 -15.92 -8.41
N PHE A 363 2.50 -16.67 -9.50
CA PHE A 363 1.62 -16.61 -10.67
C PHE A 363 0.63 -17.77 -10.57
N ASP A 364 -0.60 -17.46 -10.20
CA ASP A 364 -1.64 -18.43 -9.90
C ASP A 364 -2.73 -18.39 -10.99
N ASN A 365 -2.75 -19.43 -11.84
CA ASN A 365 -3.72 -19.57 -12.91
C ASN A 365 -3.76 -18.40 -13.92
N CYS A 366 -2.62 -17.82 -14.30
CA CYS A 366 -2.58 -16.71 -15.25
C CYS A 366 -2.95 -17.17 -16.68
N ALA A 367 -3.98 -16.53 -17.25
CA ALA A 367 -4.67 -17.05 -18.41
C ALA A 367 -3.94 -16.88 -19.74
N LYS A 368 -3.18 -15.81 -19.93
CA LYS A 368 -2.54 -15.48 -21.22
C LYS A 368 -1.02 -15.61 -21.16
N TYR A 369 -0.35 -14.77 -20.37
CA TYR A 369 1.09 -14.90 -20.12
C TYR A 369 1.48 -14.28 -18.78
N GLY A 370 2.58 -14.79 -18.20
CA GLY A 370 3.21 -14.24 -17.02
C GLY A 370 4.11 -13.04 -17.39
N VAL A 371 5.43 -13.25 -17.44
CA VAL A 371 6.43 -12.23 -17.77
C VAL A 371 6.60 -12.10 -19.28
N GLY A 372 6.48 -10.87 -19.80
CA GLY A 372 6.65 -10.56 -21.22
C GLY A 372 7.76 -9.55 -21.48
N ALA A 373 8.70 -9.84 -22.41
CA ALA A 373 9.79 -8.94 -22.76
C ALA A 373 9.71 -8.53 -24.24
N THR A 374 9.75 -7.22 -24.50
CA THR A 374 9.69 -6.65 -25.84
C THR A 374 10.64 -5.47 -25.98
N SER A 375 10.83 -4.98 -27.21
CA SER A 375 11.48 -3.69 -27.53
C SER A 375 12.83 -3.47 -26.82
N GLY A 376 13.68 -4.51 -26.78
CA GLY A 376 15.01 -4.42 -26.21
C GLY A 376 15.08 -4.44 -24.67
N ALA A 377 14.01 -4.82 -23.99
CA ALA A 377 14.01 -5.00 -22.53
C ALA A 377 15.04 -6.04 -22.07
N SER A 378 15.57 -5.86 -20.87
CA SER A 378 16.38 -6.86 -20.15
C SER A 378 15.66 -7.27 -18.86
N VAL A 379 15.18 -8.51 -18.80
CA VAL A 379 14.37 -8.98 -17.67
C VAL A 379 15.03 -10.16 -16.97
N PHE A 380 15.38 -10.01 -15.69
CA PHE A 380 15.86 -11.10 -14.86
C PHE A 380 14.70 -11.72 -14.10
N VAL A 381 14.39 -12.99 -14.36
CA VAL A 381 13.29 -13.74 -13.77
C VAL A 381 13.87 -14.80 -12.84
N GLU A 382 13.71 -14.61 -11.52
CA GLU A 382 14.40 -15.41 -10.50
C GLU A 382 13.45 -15.97 -9.44
N GLY A 383 13.52 -17.27 -9.19
CA GLY A 383 12.86 -17.89 -8.03
C GLY A 383 11.34 -17.75 -7.97
N ASN A 384 10.67 -17.49 -9.09
CA ASN A 384 9.20 -17.34 -9.13
C ASN A 384 8.51 -18.70 -9.18
N TYR A 385 7.24 -18.74 -8.74
CA TYR A 385 6.39 -19.91 -8.82
C TYR A 385 5.24 -19.69 -9.81
N PHE A 386 5.25 -20.43 -10.92
CA PHE A 386 4.20 -20.37 -11.95
C PHE A 386 3.30 -21.61 -11.84
N LEU A 387 2.14 -21.46 -11.19
CA LEU A 387 1.11 -22.48 -11.11
C LEU A 387 0.12 -22.31 -12.27
N LYS A 388 -0.10 -23.36 -13.05
CA LYS A 388 -1.09 -23.37 -14.16
C LYS A 388 -1.09 -22.09 -15.01
N THR A 389 0.06 -21.46 -15.19
CA THR A 389 0.22 -20.26 -16.03
C THR A 389 0.46 -20.68 -17.47
N LYS A 390 -0.37 -20.23 -18.41
CA LYS A 390 -0.40 -20.74 -19.79
C LYS A 390 0.89 -20.48 -20.55
N LYS A 391 1.43 -19.27 -20.50
CA LYS A 391 2.74 -18.88 -21.05
C LYS A 391 3.54 -18.17 -19.95
N PRO A 392 4.24 -18.91 -19.08
CA PRO A 392 4.90 -18.31 -17.90
C PRO A 392 5.85 -17.17 -18.22
N ILE A 393 6.67 -17.35 -19.27
CA ILE A 393 7.62 -16.37 -19.79
C ILE A 393 7.49 -16.29 -21.30
N LEU A 394 7.62 -15.11 -21.87
CA LEU A 394 7.40 -14.90 -23.29
C LEU A 394 8.23 -13.72 -23.80
N SER A 395 9.06 -13.96 -24.82
CA SER A 395 9.76 -12.90 -25.54
C SER A 395 9.10 -12.66 -26.90
N SER A 396 8.92 -11.41 -27.26
CA SER A 396 8.31 -11.02 -28.53
C SER A 396 9.12 -11.54 -29.72
N MET A 397 8.43 -12.09 -30.71
CA MET A 397 8.98 -12.54 -31.99
C MET A 397 10.05 -13.63 -31.90
N GLN A 398 10.11 -14.37 -30.77
CA GLN A 398 10.97 -15.56 -30.61
C GLN A 398 10.32 -16.60 -29.70
N GLY A 399 10.92 -17.77 -29.54
CA GLY A 399 10.40 -18.87 -28.72
C GLY A 399 8.99 -19.27 -29.15
N THR A 400 8.04 -19.22 -28.23
CA THR A 400 6.62 -19.52 -28.50
C THR A 400 5.89 -18.41 -29.23
N ASP A 401 6.48 -17.21 -29.33
CA ASP A 401 5.96 -16.08 -30.11
C ASP A 401 6.69 -15.88 -31.45
N ALA A 402 7.49 -16.86 -31.87
CA ALA A 402 8.42 -16.73 -33.02
C ALA A 402 7.75 -16.37 -34.37
N GLN A 403 6.45 -16.58 -34.50
CA GLN A 403 5.71 -16.30 -35.74
C GLN A 403 4.85 -15.05 -35.67
N GLY A 404 5.00 -14.23 -34.62
CA GLY A 404 4.18 -13.05 -34.43
C GLY A 404 2.72 -13.41 -34.15
N SER A 405 2.47 -13.98 -32.97
CA SER A 405 1.11 -14.43 -32.59
C SER A 405 0.17 -13.26 -32.25
N GLY A 406 0.60 -12.01 -32.47
CA GLY A 406 -0.15 -10.81 -32.09
C GLY A 406 -0.13 -10.49 -30.61
N THR A 407 0.57 -11.28 -29.79
CA THR A 407 0.64 -11.07 -28.33
C THR A 407 1.21 -9.70 -27.98
N PHE A 408 2.25 -9.26 -28.71
CA PHE A 408 2.97 -8.02 -28.47
C PHE A 408 2.90 -7.04 -29.65
N SER A 409 1.96 -7.22 -30.58
CA SER A 409 1.80 -6.38 -31.76
C SER A 409 3.07 -6.32 -32.62
N ASP A 410 3.76 -7.45 -32.77
CA ASP A 410 4.98 -7.65 -33.55
C ASP A 410 6.13 -6.69 -33.19
N GLU A 411 6.18 -6.24 -31.93
CA GLU A 411 7.29 -5.46 -31.40
C GLU A 411 8.59 -6.28 -31.43
N ASP A 412 9.72 -5.58 -31.53
CA ASP A 412 11.05 -6.21 -31.36
C ASP A 412 11.13 -7.00 -30.06
N GLY A 413 11.98 -8.01 -30.04
CA GLY A 413 12.19 -8.86 -28.86
C GLY A 413 12.84 -8.14 -27.70
N GLY A 414 12.66 -8.68 -26.49
CA GLY A 414 13.45 -8.38 -25.30
C GLY A 414 14.11 -9.65 -24.79
N MET A 415 15.17 -9.53 -24.01
CA MET A 415 15.91 -10.67 -23.45
C MET A 415 15.45 -10.97 -22.03
N ILE A 416 15.14 -12.25 -21.78
CA ILE A 416 14.84 -12.77 -20.44
C ILE A 416 15.98 -13.70 -20.02
N LYS A 417 16.63 -13.37 -18.88
CA LYS A 417 17.48 -14.29 -18.11
C LYS A 417 16.62 -14.98 -17.07
N SER A 418 16.73 -16.29 -16.93
CA SER A 418 15.92 -17.10 -16.02
C SER A 418 16.78 -17.96 -15.11
N TYR A 419 16.47 -17.93 -13.81
CA TYR A 419 17.18 -18.71 -12.79
C TYR A 419 16.25 -19.20 -11.68
N GLY A 420 16.29 -20.48 -11.32
CA GLY A 420 15.66 -21.03 -10.12
C GLY A 420 14.14 -20.99 -10.07
N ASN A 421 13.44 -20.74 -11.20
CA ASN A 421 11.99 -20.69 -11.24
C ASN A 421 11.35 -22.08 -11.25
N TYR A 422 10.12 -22.17 -10.70
CA TYR A 422 9.27 -23.35 -10.84
C TYR A 422 8.17 -23.09 -11.88
N PHE A 423 7.99 -24.06 -12.80
CA PHE A 423 6.95 -24.02 -13.82
C PHE A 423 6.09 -25.28 -13.72
N ASP A 424 4.79 -25.09 -13.45
CA ASP A 424 3.81 -26.18 -13.60
C ASP A 424 3.60 -26.47 -15.09
N LYS A 425 4.13 -27.60 -15.52
CA LYS A 425 4.11 -28.03 -16.93
C LYS A 425 2.79 -28.66 -17.36
N SER A 426 1.82 -28.82 -16.47
CA SER A 426 0.55 -29.49 -16.78
C SER A 426 -0.26 -28.74 -17.85
N ILE A 427 -0.13 -27.42 -17.91
CA ILE A 427 -0.79 -26.56 -18.91
C ILE A 427 0.16 -25.59 -19.62
N ALA A 428 1.39 -25.47 -19.14
CA ALA A 428 2.35 -24.48 -19.64
C ALA A 428 2.77 -24.79 -21.08
N ASN A 429 2.53 -23.84 -21.97
CA ASN A 429 3.02 -23.86 -23.34
C ASN A 429 4.11 -22.80 -23.48
N PHE A 430 5.37 -23.20 -23.25
CA PHE A 430 6.52 -22.34 -23.40
C PHE A 430 7.75 -23.13 -23.84
N LYS A 431 8.69 -22.44 -24.45
CA LYS A 431 10.00 -22.97 -24.80
C LYS A 431 11.03 -22.37 -23.85
N TYR A 432 11.53 -23.21 -22.99
CA TYR A 432 12.54 -22.86 -22.00
C TYR A 432 13.84 -23.54 -22.37
N TYR A 433 14.84 -22.78 -22.68
CA TYR A 433 16.14 -23.29 -23.11
C TYR A 433 17.21 -23.00 -22.10
N THR A 434 17.82 -24.07 -21.61
CA THR A 434 19.14 -24.07 -21.03
C THR A 434 20.13 -24.00 -22.16
N GLN A 435 20.82 -22.91 -22.33
CA GLN A 435 21.90 -22.76 -23.30
C GLN A 435 21.52 -22.73 -24.78
N ALA A 436 22.00 -21.71 -25.37
CA ALA A 436 22.71 -21.68 -26.61
C ALA A 436 22.29 -22.69 -27.69
N GLY A 437 21.07 -22.68 -28.09
CA GLY A 437 20.87 -22.65 -29.53
C GLY A 437 21.12 -21.18 -29.92
N PRO A 438 21.66 -20.90 -31.11
CA PRO A 438 21.80 -19.53 -31.54
C PRO A 438 20.49 -18.80 -31.33
N ALA A 439 20.53 -17.52 -30.99
CA ALA A 439 19.42 -16.60 -30.78
C ALA A 439 18.33 -16.62 -31.86
N SER A 440 18.48 -17.48 -32.81
CA SER A 440 17.73 -17.44 -34.04
C SER A 440 16.25 -17.71 -33.92
N THR A 441 15.75 -18.52 -32.98
CA THR A 441 14.31 -18.83 -32.98
C THR A 441 13.83 -19.56 -31.76
N GLY A 442 14.70 -20.05 -30.97
CA GLY A 442 14.44 -21.26 -30.24
C GLY A 442 13.91 -21.07 -28.84
N TYR A 443 14.07 -19.95 -28.16
CA TYR A 443 13.78 -19.84 -26.73
C TYR A 443 13.04 -18.57 -26.32
N ASP A 444 12.24 -18.69 -25.25
CA ASP A 444 11.55 -17.57 -24.60
C ASP A 444 12.47 -16.91 -23.55
N ALA A 445 13.38 -17.67 -22.92
CA ALA A 445 14.33 -17.18 -21.92
C ALA A 445 15.66 -17.92 -22.00
N TYR A 446 16.74 -17.22 -21.66
CA TYR A 446 18.07 -17.81 -21.45
C TYR A 446 18.17 -18.32 -20.01
N GLU A 447 18.19 -19.64 -19.84
CA GLU A 447 18.32 -20.26 -18.52
C GLU A 447 19.78 -20.31 -18.09
N THR A 448 20.08 -19.89 -16.87
CA THR A 448 21.41 -19.95 -16.27
C THR A 448 21.47 -21.02 -15.19
N ALA A 449 22.66 -21.65 -15.05
CA ALA A 449 22.89 -22.67 -14.02
C ALA A 449 23.15 -22.07 -12.64
N THR A 450 23.63 -20.83 -12.60
CA THR A 450 23.86 -20.06 -11.37
C THR A 450 23.29 -18.66 -11.49
N ARG A 451 22.99 -18.03 -10.37
CA ARG A 451 22.42 -16.70 -10.32
C ARG A 451 23.31 -15.66 -11.01
N ASP A 452 24.62 -15.73 -10.79
CA ASP A 452 25.59 -14.72 -11.25
C ASP A 452 26.17 -15.01 -12.64
N GLU A 453 25.70 -16.06 -13.30
CA GLU A 453 26.10 -16.35 -14.68
C GLU A 453 25.61 -15.25 -15.62
N LYS A 454 26.49 -14.75 -16.47
CA LYS A 454 26.16 -13.73 -17.46
C LYS A 454 25.58 -14.36 -18.74
N VAL A 455 24.60 -13.71 -19.31
CA VAL A 455 24.16 -14.01 -20.68
C VAL A 455 25.25 -13.49 -21.62
N PRO A 456 25.79 -14.33 -22.53
CA PRO A 456 26.82 -13.88 -23.50
C PRO A 456 26.28 -12.72 -24.36
N GLU A 457 27.13 -11.72 -24.65
CA GLU A 457 26.78 -10.59 -25.51
C GLU A 457 26.46 -11.00 -26.96
N THR A 458 26.88 -12.19 -27.37
CA THR A 458 26.54 -12.79 -28.66
C THR A 458 25.12 -13.32 -28.75
N GLU A 459 24.48 -13.55 -27.59
CA GLU A 459 23.07 -13.89 -27.51
C GLU A 459 22.23 -12.62 -27.60
N VAL A 460 21.55 -12.45 -28.73
CA VAL A 460 20.74 -11.29 -29.02
C VAL A 460 19.32 -11.70 -29.40
N THR A 461 18.36 -10.80 -29.25
CA THR A 461 16.98 -11.04 -29.68
C THR A 461 16.93 -11.33 -31.18
N ARG A 462 16.05 -12.26 -31.58
CA ARG A 462 15.84 -12.61 -32.97
C ARG A 462 15.45 -11.41 -33.84
N GLN A 463 14.55 -10.57 -33.33
CA GLN A 463 14.15 -9.32 -33.95
C GLN A 463 14.56 -8.16 -33.03
N GLY A 464 15.20 -7.18 -33.63
CA GLY A 464 15.80 -6.06 -32.91
C GLY A 464 17.30 -6.23 -32.60
N GLY A 465 17.82 -7.48 -32.52
CA GLY A 465 19.25 -7.77 -32.32
C GLY A 465 19.82 -7.24 -31.01
N THR A 466 19.01 -7.13 -29.95
CA THR A 466 19.39 -6.56 -28.66
C THR A 466 19.93 -7.61 -27.72
N PRO A 467 21.12 -7.45 -27.13
CA PRO A 467 21.66 -8.34 -26.10
C PRO A 467 21.00 -8.10 -24.74
N TYR A 468 21.15 -9.05 -23.83
CA TYR A 468 20.85 -8.84 -22.41
C TYR A 468 21.94 -7.97 -21.78
N ASN A 469 21.56 -6.94 -21.02
CA ASN A 469 22.54 -5.97 -20.51
C ASN A 469 23.25 -6.42 -19.23
N ASN A 470 22.93 -7.59 -18.67
CA ASN A 470 23.55 -8.17 -17.47
C ASN A 470 23.54 -7.24 -16.22
N PHE A 471 22.54 -6.37 -16.08
CA PHE A 471 22.43 -5.42 -14.96
C PHE A 471 22.41 -6.13 -13.61
N ASP A 472 21.85 -7.34 -13.54
CA ASP A 472 21.69 -8.14 -12.35
C ASP A 472 23.00 -8.68 -11.78
N THR A 473 24.07 -8.70 -12.59
CA THR A 473 25.43 -9.13 -12.16
C THR A 473 26.34 -7.97 -11.78
N ASP A 474 25.87 -6.73 -11.87
CA ASP A 474 26.64 -5.54 -11.47
C ASP A 474 26.38 -5.23 -9.98
N ALA A 475 27.34 -5.61 -9.13
CA ALA A 475 27.27 -5.41 -7.69
C ALA A 475 27.21 -3.93 -7.25
N SER A 476 27.58 -2.98 -8.14
CA SER A 476 27.47 -1.54 -7.85
C SER A 476 26.07 -1.00 -8.07
N LEU A 477 25.23 -1.76 -8.78
CA LEU A 477 23.89 -1.39 -9.18
C LEU A 477 22.81 -2.18 -8.45
N MET A 478 23.01 -3.50 -8.30
CA MET A 478 22.05 -4.36 -7.63
C MET A 478 21.94 -4.06 -6.15
N TYR A 479 20.71 -4.03 -5.67
CA TYR A 479 20.40 -3.96 -4.25
C TYR A 479 20.65 -5.31 -3.56
N THR A 480 20.79 -5.28 -2.24
CA THR A 480 20.85 -6.51 -1.43
C THR A 480 19.45 -7.06 -1.24
N TYR A 481 19.29 -8.37 -1.43
CA TYR A 481 18.02 -9.09 -1.25
C TYR A 481 18.27 -10.55 -0.90
N THR A 482 17.23 -11.24 -0.45
CA THR A 482 17.29 -12.66 -0.11
C THR A 482 16.14 -13.40 -0.80
N ALA A 483 16.43 -14.01 -1.95
CA ALA A 483 15.47 -14.85 -2.64
C ALA A 483 15.24 -16.16 -1.88
N VAL A 484 13.98 -16.57 -1.71
CA VAL A 484 13.62 -17.89 -1.23
C VAL A 484 13.53 -18.88 -2.40
N ALA A 485 13.58 -20.18 -2.09
CA ALA A 485 13.35 -21.18 -3.13
C ALA A 485 11.94 -21.05 -3.72
N ALA A 486 11.79 -21.22 -5.03
CA ALA A 486 10.51 -21.06 -5.71
C ALA A 486 9.39 -21.89 -5.06
N ALA A 487 9.68 -23.09 -4.54
CA ALA A 487 8.71 -23.96 -3.87
C ALA A 487 8.08 -23.33 -2.60
N ASP A 488 8.79 -22.41 -1.95
CA ASP A 488 8.34 -21.76 -0.71
C ASP A 488 7.52 -20.48 -0.98
N VAL A 489 7.57 -19.96 -2.20
CA VAL A 489 6.94 -18.70 -2.60
C VAL A 489 5.42 -18.67 -2.37
N PRO A 490 4.62 -19.71 -2.74
CA PRO A 490 3.17 -19.65 -2.50
C PRO A 490 2.82 -19.49 -1.02
N ALA A 491 3.51 -20.22 -0.13
CA ALA A 491 3.27 -20.12 1.32
C ALA A 491 3.67 -18.75 1.89
N LEU A 492 4.76 -18.17 1.38
CA LEU A 492 5.22 -16.84 1.77
C LEU A 492 4.24 -15.76 1.32
N VAL A 493 3.86 -15.78 0.04
CA VAL A 493 3.04 -14.76 -0.60
C VAL A 493 1.58 -14.79 -0.11
N MET A 494 1.02 -15.97 0.11
CA MET A 494 -0.32 -16.14 0.68
C MET A 494 -0.33 -16.10 2.22
N GLY A 495 0.80 -15.96 2.88
CA GLY A 495 0.93 -15.95 4.33
C GLY A 495 0.41 -14.66 4.96
N TYR A 496 0.38 -14.63 6.29
CA TYR A 496 -0.14 -13.49 7.07
C TYR A 496 0.58 -12.15 6.78
N TYR A 497 1.86 -12.19 6.46
CA TYR A 497 2.67 -11.03 6.08
C TYR A 497 2.86 -10.92 4.55
N GLY A 498 2.06 -11.65 3.79
CA GLY A 498 2.20 -11.78 2.35
C GLY A 498 1.52 -10.66 1.55
N ALA A 499 1.18 -10.98 0.30
CA ALA A 499 0.67 -10.04 -0.68
C ALA A 499 -0.73 -9.54 -0.36
N GLY A 500 -1.01 -8.30 -0.74
CA GLY A 500 -2.28 -7.65 -0.49
C GLY A 500 -2.34 -6.91 0.84
N ARG A 501 -3.48 -6.34 1.13
CA ARG A 501 -3.75 -5.64 2.39
C ARG A 501 -3.55 -6.53 3.62
N MET A 502 -3.42 -5.92 4.79
CA MET A 502 -3.42 -6.61 6.08
C MET A 502 -4.51 -7.69 6.13
N ASN A 503 -4.18 -8.92 6.53
CA ASN A 503 -5.08 -10.07 6.52
C ASN A 503 -5.70 -10.39 5.14
N HIS A 504 -5.06 -9.98 4.05
CA HIS A 504 -5.58 -10.07 2.67
C HIS A 504 -6.89 -9.28 2.43
N GLY A 505 -7.16 -8.28 3.27
CA GLY A 505 -8.35 -7.43 3.18
C GLY A 505 -9.64 -8.06 3.70
N ASP A 506 -10.71 -7.26 3.73
CA ASP A 506 -12.06 -7.67 4.14
C ASP A 506 -12.90 -8.24 2.97
N PHE A 507 -12.41 -8.08 1.72
CA PHE A 507 -13.07 -8.62 0.53
C PHE A 507 -12.70 -10.10 0.34
N THR A 508 -13.71 -10.94 0.15
CA THR A 508 -13.53 -12.37 -0.09
C THR A 508 -14.19 -12.81 -1.38
N TYR A 509 -13.44 -13.51 -2.22
CA TYR A 509 -13.93 -14.15 -3.44
C TYR A 509 -13.14 -15.43 -3.68
N THR A 510 -13.79 -16.48 -4.19
CA THR A 510 -13.13 -17.74 -4.53
C THR A 510 -13.20 -17.94 -6.02
N PHE A 511 -12.05 -17.94 -6.67
CA PHE A 511 -11.93 -18.26 -8.07
C PHE A 511 -12.13 -19.77 -8.32
N THR A 512 -12.60 -20.10 -9.50
CA THR A 512 -12.58 -21.50 -9.98
C THR A 512 -11.28 -21.72 -10.73
N ASP A 513 -10.54 -22.77 -10.39
CA ASP A 513 -9.31 -23.16 -11.06
C ASP A 513 -9.57 -23.64 -12.50
N ASN A 514 -9.96 -22.75 -13.40
CA ASN A 514 -10.30 -23.08 -14.76
C ASN A 514 -9.64 -22.16 -15.79
N VAL A 515 -8.31 -22.17 -15.81
CA VAL A 515 -7.49 -21.42 -16.78
C VAL A 515 -7.91 -21.65 -18.24
N GLY A 516 -8.52 -22.80 -18.56
CA GLY A 516 -9.00 -23.08 -19.90
C GLY A 516 -10.08 -22.12 -20.40
N ASN A 517 -10.87 -21.55 -19.50
CA ASN A 517 -11.95 -20.61 -19.80
C ASN A 517 -11.55 -19.14 -19.64
N ASP A 518 -10.57 -18.86 -18.81
CA ASP A 518 -10.05 -17.51 -18.55
C ASP A 518 -8.90 -17.12 -19.49
N ASN A 519 -9.07 -17.31 -20.78
CA ASN A 519 -7.95 -17.21 -21.71
C ASN A 519 -7.96 -15.97 -22.59
N THR A 520 -8.85 -15.02 -22.33
CA THR A 520 -8.96 -13.81 -23.12
C THR A 520 -9.13 -12.59 -22.23
N ASP A 521 -8.66 -11.46 -22.70
CA ASP A 521 -8.88 -10.15 -22.07
C ASP A 521 -10.37 -9.81 -21.88
N SER A 522 -11.27 -10.56 -22.50
CA SER A 522 -12.72 -10.41 -22.43
C SER A 522 -13.39 -11.37 -21.42
N ALA A 523 -12.64 -12.24 -20.77
CA ALA A 523 -13.17 -13.15 -19.73
C ALA A 523 -13.47 -12.35 -18.44
N TYR A 524 -14.52 -11.57 -18.49
CA TYR A 524 -14.97 -10.75 -17.38
C TYR A 524 -15.87 -11.56 -16.45
N ASP A 525 -15.46 -11.71 -15.19
CA ASP A 525 -16.30 -12.35 -14.17
C ASP A 525 -17.38 -11.35 -13.69
N THR A 526 -18.61 -11.59 -14.13
CA THR A 526 -19.76 -10.75 -13.81
C THR A 526 -20.13 -10.80 -12.32
N THR A 527 -19.85 -11.92 -11.64
CA THR A 527 -20.10 -12.06 -10.20
C THR A 527 -19.12 -11.20 -9.41
N LEU A 528 -17.83 -11.35 -9.69
CA LEU A 528 -16.80 -10.48 -9.09
C LEU A 528 -17.09 -9.02 -9.40
N GLY A 529 -17.39 -8.70 -10.66
CA GLY A 529 -17.73 -7.33 -11.06
C GLY A 529 -18.89 -6.74 -10.28
N SER A 530 -19.98 -7.51 -10.11
CA SER A 530 -21.13 -7.08 -9.30
C SER A 530 -20.78 -6.88 -7.82
N MET A 531 -19.92 -7.73 -7.25
CA MET A 531 -19.47 -7.57 -5.87
C MET A 531 -18.64 -6.30 -5.67
N LEU A 532 -17.77 -5.96 -6.65
CA LEU A 532 -16.98 -4.73 -6.61
C LEU A 532 -17.88 -3.48 -6.71
N ASP A 533 -18.90 -3.51 -7.59
CA ASP A 533 -19.83 -2.39 -7.74
C ASP A 533 -20.69 -2.13 -6.48
N ASN A 534 -20.94 -3.17 -5.70
CA ASN A 534 -21.74 -3.11 -4.48
C ASN A 534 -20.91 -3.25 -3.20
N TYR A 535 -19.58 -3.12 -3.29
CA TYR A 535 -18.71 -3.24 -2.14
C TYR A 535 -19.08 -2.26 -1.02
N GLN A 536 -19.13 -2.78 0.19
CA GLN A 536 -19.25 -2.01 1.42
C GLN A 536 -18.15 -2.44 2.39
N PRO A 537 -17.43 -1.50 3.02
CA PRO A 537 -16.39 -1.84 3.99
C PRO A 537 -17.01 -2.40 5.26
N THR A 538 -16.24 -3.15 6.02
CA THR A 538 -16.64 -3.62 7.36
C THR A 538 -16.68 -2.48 8.38
N LEU A 539 -15.99 -1.38 8.15
CA LEU A 539 -16.04 -0.17 8.98
C LEU A 539 -17.44 0.45 8.98
N VAL A 540 -18.04 0.59 10.16
CA VAL A 540 -19.34 1.23 10.35
C VAL A 540 -19.21 2.73 10.65
N GLY A 541 -18.19 3.12 11.43
CA GLY A 541 -17.97 4.52 11.80
C GLY A 541 -16.87 4.72 12.84
N PHE A 542 -16.91 5.85 13.49
CA PHE A 542 -15.93 6.27 14.48
C PHE A 542 -16.59 6.49 15.84
N PHE A 543 -15.81 6.37 16.93
CA PHE A 543 -16.26 6.74 18.26
C PHE A 543 -16.05 8.24 18.47
N GLY A 544 -17.09 9.04 18.32
CA GLY A 544 -17.05 10.49 18.40
C GLY A 544 -17.18 11.17 17.04
N ASP A 545 -16.94 12.47 17.00
CA ASP A 545 -17.01 13.24 15.77
C ASP A 545 -15.71 13.06 14.96
N ASP A 546 -15.80 12.48 13.78
CA ASP A 546 -14.66 12.31 12.84
C ASP A 546 -14.40 13.58 11.99
N THR A 547 -14.90 14.72 12.44
CA THR A 547 -15.05 15.93 11.63
C THR A 547 -13.75 16.66 11.30
N THR A 548 -12.64 16.35 11.95
CA THR A 548 -11.41 17.15 11.76
C THR A 548 -10.46 16.59 10.72
N GLY A 549 -10.42 15.28 10.49
CA GLY A 549 -9.51 14.63 9.52
C GLY A 549 -8.02 14.87 9.77
N ILE A 550 -7.68 15.62 10.83
CA ILE A 550 -6.31 15.99 11.19
C ILE A 550 -5.99 15.32 12.52
N SER A 551 -4.86 14.64 12.61
CA SER A 551 -4.34 14.22 13.90
C SER A 551 -4.07 15.44 14.76
N ASP A 552 -4.21 15.33 16.07
CA ASP A 552 -3.53 16.24 17.00
C ASP A 552 -2.04 16.19 16.65
N ILE A 553 -1.55 17.19 15.92
CA ILE A 553 -0.17 17.24 15.44
C ILE A 553 0.72 17.22 16.69
N ARG A 554 1.23 16.05 17.02
CA ARG A 554 2.32 15.92 17.98
C ARG A 554 3.61 16.12 17.22
N TRP A 555 4.14 17.33 17.27
CA TRP A 555 5.53 17.55 16.95
C TRP A 555 6.34 16.78 18.00
N MET A 556 6.85 15.61 17.62
CA MET A 556 7.87 14.97 18.45
C MET A 556 9.16 15.76 18.24
N THR A 557 9.51 16.56 19.23
CA THR A 557 10.88 17.02 19.38
C THR A 557 11.73 15.87 19.90
N ASP A 558 13.02 15.83 19.58
CA ASP A 558 14.00 14.81 20.00
C ASP A 558 14.05 14.55 21.52
N ASP A 559 13.37 15.36 22.34
CA ASP A 559 13.36 15.26 23.79
C ASP A 559 12.05 14.66 24.37
N GLY A 560 11.15 14.14 23.52
CA GLY A 560 9.88 13.53 23.95
C GLY A 560 8.90 14.48 24.64
N LYS A 561 9.16 15.78 24.64
CA LYS A 561 8.31 16.83 25.22
C LYS A 561 7.72 17.67 24.10
N GLY A 562 6.49 17.33 23.69
CA GLY A 562 5.78 18.07 22.66
C GLY A 562 5.68 19.57 22.97
N LYS A 563 6.41 20.39 22.25
CA LYS A 563 6.28 21.84 22.22
C LYS A 563 5.79 22.26 20.86
N LEU A 564 4.64 22.93 20.84
CA LEU A 564 4.25 23.77 19.72
C LEU A 564 4.87 25.15 19.96
N ASP A 565 5.94 25.49 19.28
CA ASP A 565 6.50 26.85 19.28
C ASP A 565 6.42 27.35 17.82
N ASP A 566 5.46 28.24 17.56
CA ASP A 566 5.36 28.96 16.29
C ASP A 566 6.16 30.28 16.29
N GLY A 567 6.83 30.57 17.39
CA GLY A 567 7.67 31.75 17.55
C GLY A 567 6.92 33.10 17.54
N ARG A 568 5.58 33.13 17.54
CA ARG A 568 4.81 34.36 17.28
C ARG A 568 3.94 34.84 18.44
N GLY A 569 3.71 34.05 19.47
CA GLY A 569 2.87 34.44 20.62
C GLY A 569 1.38 34.58 20.28
N GLU A 570 0.92 34.07 19.17
CA GLU A 570 -0.47 34.13 18.69
C GLU A 570 -1.31 32.99 19.26
N VAL A 571 -2.63 33.19 19.39
CA VAL A 571 -3.58 32.18 19.91
C VAL A 571 -4.37 31.62 18.74
N TYR A 572 -4.45 30.29 18.68
CA TYR A 572 -5.20 29.58 17.65
C TYR A 572 -6.24 28.64 18.28
N ASP A 573 -7.36 28.40 17.62
CA ASP A 573 -8.32 27.36 18.00
C ASP A 573 -7.78 25.96 17.61
N LEU A 574 -8.51 24.91 17.97
CA LEU A 574 -8.10 23.53 17.67
C LEU A 574 -8.13 23.21 16.16
N GLN A 575 -8.73 24.07 15.34
CA GLN A 575 -8.76 23.98 13.90
C GLN A 575 -7.64 24.80 13.23
N GLY A 576 -6.70 25.35 14.03
CA GLY A 576 -5.57 26.14 13.51
C GLY A 576 -5.94 27.55 13.06
N ARG A 577 -7.16 28.05 13.36
CA ARG A 577 -7.59 29.42 13.03
C ARG A 577 -7.12 30.39 14.10
N LYS A 578 -6.55 31.53 13.67
CA LYS A 578 -6.14 32.61 14.59
C LYS A 578 -7.35 33.16 15.35
N VAL A 579 -7.26 33.17 16.66
CA VAL A 579 -8.32 33.66 17.54
C VAL A 579 -7.95 35.04 18.06
N VAL A 580 -8.70 36.05 17.69
CA VAL A 580 -8.47 37.44 18.12
C VAL A 580 -8.85 37.63 19.58
N THR A 581 -9.84 36.86 20.07
CA THR A 581 -10.23 36.85 21.48
C THR A 581 -10.48 35.42 21.94
N PRO A 582 -9.72 34.86 22.88
CA PRO A 582 -9.89 33.48 23.34
C PRO A 582 -11.26 33.29 23.98
N ALA A 583 -12.06 32.39 23.42
CA ALA A 583 -13.33 31.97 24.00
C ALA A 583 -13.11 31.02 25.20
N ARG A 584 -14.14 30.81 26.03
CA ARG A 584 -14.10 29.76 27.05
C ARG A 584 -13.95 28.39 26.37
N GLY A 585 -12.92 27.67 26.71
CA GLY A 585 -12.63 26.36 26.15
C GLY A 585 -11.13 26.11 26.01
N LEU A 586 -10.77 25.14 25.17
CA LEU A 586 -9.38 24.80 24.91
C LEU A 586 -8.84 25.65 23.76
N ASN A 587 -7.80 26.44 24.03
CA ASN A 587 -7.12 27.30 23.07
C ASN A 587 -5.62 27.01 23.09
N ILE A 588 -4.92 27.41 22.03
CA ILE A 588 -3.46 27.31 21.94
C ILE A 588 -2.86 28.72 22.10
N MET A 589 -2.09 28.94 23.14
CA MET A 589 -1.35 30.16 23.40
C MET A 589 0.15 29.87 23.49
N LYS A 590 0.98 30.56 22.70
CA LYS A 590 2.44 30.39 22.66
C LYS A 590 2.80 28.89 22.53
N GLY A 591 2.13 28.17 21.64
CA GLY A 591 2.34 26.74 21.43
C GLY A 591 1.88 25.82 22.58
N LYS A 592 1.12 26.31 23.57
CA LYS A 592 0.58 25.46 24.65
C LYS A 592 -0.95 25.46 24.63
N LYS A 593 -1.55 24.28 24.87
CA LYS A 593 -3.00 24.18 25.11
C LYS A 593 -3.33 24.85 26.43
N VAL A 594 -4.20 25.85 26.41
CA VAL A 594 -4.65 26.59 27.59
C VAL A 594 -6.18 26.51 27.66
N ARG A 595 -6.70 26.14 28.83
CA ARG A 595 -8.13 26.17 29.12
C ARG A 595 -8.43 27.47 29.88
N ARG A 596 -9.34 28.30 29.41
CA ARG A 596 -9.90 29.44 30.12
C ARG A 596 -11.35 29.23 30.50
#